data_740f07c9aeff09e7b1c0c4c976e15cb6
#
_entry.id   740f07c9aeff09e7b1c0c4c976e15cb6
#
_cell.length_a   1.000
_cell.length_b   1.000
_cell.length_c   1.000
_cell.angle_alpha   90.00
_cell.angle_beta   90.00
_cell.angle_gamma   90.00
#
_symmetry.space_group_name_H-M   'P 1'
#
loop_
_entity.id
_entity.type
_entity.pdbx_description
1 polymer ?
#
loop_
_entity_poly.entity_id
_entity_poly.type
_entity_poly.pdbx_seq_one_letter_code
_entity_poly.pdbx_strand_id
1 'polypeptide(L)' 'MARFDNPGFSPTKWQFDTKVRVIWANGRESLHAYAVNALRWTLTGDDWDIATFWKAD' A
#
# COMPACT_ATOMS: atom_id res chain seq x y z
N MET A 1 2.66 -8.19 13.24
CA MET A 1 1.93 -7.12 12.54
C MET A 1 1.26 -7.70 11.32
N ALA A 2 -0.02 -7.43 11.16
CA ALA A 2 -0.79 -8.00 10.06
C ALA A 2 -0.44 -7.30 8.74
N ARG A 3 -0.21 -8.08 7.70
CA ARG A 3 0.03 -7.58 6.34
C ARG A 3 -1.14 -7.98 5.46
N PHE A 4 -1.43 -7.13 4.48
CA PHE A 4 -2.57 -7.31 3.57
C PHE A 4 -2.10 -7.25 2.13
N ASP A 5 -2.70 -8.05 1.28
CA ASP A 5 -2.45 -7.97 -0.15
C ASP A 5 -3.25 -6.82 -0.75
N ASN A 6 -2.66 -6.17 -1.77
CA ASN A 6 -3.36 -5.09 -2.48
C ASN A 6 -4.52 -5.68 -3.29
N PRO A 7 -5.77 -5.24 -3.01
CA PRO A 7 -6.92 -5.78 -3.75
C PRO A 7 -7.13 -5.15 -5.13
N GLY A 8 -6.30 -4.20 -5.52
CA GLY A 8 -6.44 -3.49 -6.79
C GLY A 8 -7.23 -2.19 -6.69
N PHE A 9 -7.63 -1.82 -5.49
CA PHE A 9 -8.34 -0.57 -5.23
C PHE A 9 -8.02 -0.11 -3.80
N SER A 10 -8.30 1.15 -3.52
CA SER A 10 -8.03 1.72 -2.19
C SER A 10 -8.81 0.97 -1.11
N PRO A 11 -8.18 0.64 0.03
CA PRO A 11 -8.87 -0.05 1.13
C PRO A 11 -9.98 0.82 1.69
N THR A 12 -11.23 0.41 1.49
CA THR A 12 -12.39 1.21 1.89
C THR A 12 -12.65 1.20 3.38
N LYS A 13 -12.10 0.23 4.10
CA LYS A 13 -12.28 0.13 5.55
C LYS A 13 -11.38 1.07 6.33
N TRP A 14 -10.42 1.70 5.65
CA TRP A 14 -9.43 2.55 6.30
C TRP A 14 -9.73 4.01 6.00
N GLN A 15 -9.39 4.87 6.94
CA GLN A 15 -9.53 6.32 6.71
C GLN A 15 -8.47 6.78 5.71
N PHE A 16 -8.79 7.86 4.99
CA PHE A 16 -7.93 8.38 3.93
C PHE A 16 -6.54 8.76 4.43
N ASP A 17 -6.44 9.24 5.67
CA ASP A 17 -5.20 9.71 6.25
C ASP A 17 -4.45 8.64 7.05
N THR A 18 -4.95 7.41 7.08
CA THR A 18 -4.25 6.31 7.74
C THR A 18 -2.89 6.12 7.09
N LYS A 19 -1.83 6.10 7.91
CA LYS A 19 -0.48 5.90 7.41
C LYS A 19 -0.20 4.43 7.24
N VAL A 20 0.37 4.06 6.10
CA VAL A 20 0.70 2.68 5.78
C VAL A 20 2.11 2.61 5.20
N ARG A 21 2.73 1.46 5.34
CA ARG A 21 3.94 1.10 4.62
C ARG A 21 3.60 0.00 3.63
N VAL A 22 4.37 -0.07 2.55
CA VAL A 22 4.07 -1.00 1.46
C VAL A 22 5.34 -1.71 1.00
N ILE A 23 5.12 -2.87 0.36
CA ILE A 23 6.15 -3.52 -0.46
C ILE A 23 5.60 -3.52 -1.88
N TRP A 24 6.39 -2.96 -2.80
CA TRP A 24 6.03 -2.90 -4.21
C TRP A 24 6.30 -4.22 -4.91
N ALA A 25 5.75 -4.38 -6.11
CA ALA A 25 5.89 -5.61 -6.89
C ALA A 25 7.35 -5.95 -7.21
N ASN A 26 8.23 -4.95 -7.24
CA ASN A 26 9.67 -5.16 -7.46
C ASN A 26 10.41 -5.62 -6.21
N GLY A 27 9.71 -5.86 -5.10
CA GLY A 27 10.30 -6.29 -3.84
C GLY A 27 10.82 -5.19 -2.94
N ARG A 28 10.77 -3.95 -3.38
CA ARG A 28 11.23 -2.82 -2.55
C ARG A 28 10.20 -2.50 -1.47
N GLU A 29 10.70 -2.27 -0.25
CA GLU A 29 9.87 -1.83 0.86
C GLU A 29 9.95 -0.32 0.97
N SER A 30 8.82 0.32 1.32
CA SER A 30 8.79 1.77 1.49
C SER A 30 9.63 2.18 2.70
N LEU A 31 10.41 3.26 2.54
CA LEU A 31 11.24 3.81 3.61
C LEU A 31 10.42 4.69 4.56
N HIS A 32 9.28 5.18 4.10
CA HIS A 32 8.43 6.09 4.84
C HIS A 32 7.01 5.59 4.85
N ALA A 33 6.23 6.06 5.84
CA ALA A 33 4.79 5.83 5.86
C ALA A 33 4.10 6.83 4.92
N TYR A 34 3.09 6.36 4.20
CA TYR A 34 2.31 7.18 3.29
C TYR A 34 0.85 7.11 3.66
N ALA A 35 0.12 8.22 3.45
CA ALA A 35 -1.33 8.21 3.64
C ALA A 35 -1.97 7.31 2.58
N VAL A 36 -3.05 6.60 2.96
CA VAL A 36 -3.74 5.70 2.04
C VAL A 36 -4.14 6.41 0.75
N ASN A 37 -4.63 7.65 0.86
CA ASN A 37 -5.08 8.41 -0.31
C ASN A 37 -3.93 8.98 -1.16
N ALA A 38 -2.70 8.86 -0.71
CA ALA A 38 -1.53 9.32 -1.48
C ALA A 38 -0.93 8.23 -2.35
N LEU A 39 -1.44 7.01 -2.26
CA LEU A 39 -0.87 5.85 -2.96
C LEU A 39 -1.76 5.44 -4.12
N ARG A 40 -1.11 4.89 -5.14
CA ARG A 40 -1.82 4.32 -6.29
C ARG A 40 -2.07 2.83 -6.01
N TRP A 41 -3.34 2.47 -5.91
CA TRP A 41 -3.74 1.11 -5.56
C TRP A 41 -4.09 0.26 -6.78
N THR A 42 -4.25 0.87 -7.95
CA THR A 42 -4.60 0.17 -9.17
C THR A 42 -3.47 -0.78 -9.59
N LEU A 43 -3.83 -2.01 -9.92
CA LEU A 43 -2.87 -3.00 -10.41
C LEU A 43 -2.78 -2.89 -11.92
N THR A 44 -1.61 -2.49 -12.42
CA THR A 44 -1.38 -2.25 -13.84
C THR A 44 -0.32 -3.15 -14.45
N GLY A 45 0.27 -4.04 -13.64
CA GLY A 45 1.39 -4.87 -14.09
C GLY A 45 2.72 -4.15 -14.04
N ASP A 46 2.77 -3.00 -13.39
CA ASP A 46 4.00 -2.21 -13.24
C ASP A 46 4.81 -2.73 -12.05
N ASP A 47 6.12 -2.55 -12.10
CA ASP A 47 7.02 -2.89 -10.99
C ASP A 47 6.72 -2.10 -9.73
N TRP A 48 6.09 -0.96 -9.86
CA TRP A 48 5.73 -0.10 -8.72
C TRP A 48 4.28 -0.25 -8.30
N ASP A 49 3.60 -1.31 -8.73
CA ASP A 49 2.31 -1.68 -8.15
C ASP A 49 2.53 -2.08 -6.69
N ILE A 50 1.62 -1.67 -5.82
CA ILE A 50 1.68 -2.11 -4.42
C ILE A 50 1.31 -3.57 -4.35
N ALA A 51 2.19 -4.39 -3.79
CA ALA A 51 1.93 -5.83 -3.61
C ALA A 51 1.31 -6.10 -2.24
N THR A 52 1.94 -5.61 -1.18
CA THR A 52 1.47 -5.80 0.20
C THR A 52 1.56 -4.48 0.95
N PHE A 53 0.76 -4.35 2.00
CA PHE A 53 0.79 -3.16 2.83
C PHE A 53 0.40 -3.49 4.27
N TRP A 54 0.73 -2.59 5.20
CA TRP A 54 0.37 -2.73 6.61
C TRP A 54 0.35 -1.36 7.26
N LYS A 55 -0.34 -1.27 8.41
CA LYS A 55 -0.39 -0.02 9.16
C LYS A 55 1.00 0.32 9.69
N ALA A 56 1.36 1.60 9.59
CA ALA A 56 2.69 2.08 9.93
C ALA A 56 2.85 2.43 11.41
N ASP A 57 1.79 2.50 12.17
CA ASP A 57 1.84 2.87 13.59
C ASP A 57 1.83 1.69 14.56
#